data_ee579b63678f3158c0a479240b7c85b9
#
_entry.id   ee579b63678f3158c0a479240b7c85b9
#
_cell.length_a   1.000
_cell.length_b   1.000
_cell.length_c   1.000
_cell.angle_alpha   90.00
_cell.angle_beta   90.00
_cell.angle_gamma   90.00
#
_symmetry.space_group_name_H-M   'P 1'
#
loop_
_entity.id
_entity.type
_entity.pdbx_description
1 polymer ?
#
loop_
_entity_poly.entity_id
_entity_poly.type
_entity_poly.pdbx_seq_one_letter_code
_entity_poly.pdbx_strand_id
1 'polypeptide(L)'
;MAVQHFSRSARTRTFRLSSVFAIIAAAGIAAAGSINVQARDLTAAVNSNFSSLDSWDTIDNLSRAVSGSIYEGLYRFDTNLTPQPQLAESYTVSDDGLVYTFKLRPNVKYQDGSDFTAETVKMNFDRGMNPASKLSRRTFFSFVDKVEAVDPLTVRFTLKHPTAGFIARLSNGTASMVCPSLLKKAA
;
A
#
# COMPACT_ATOMS: atom_id res chain seq x y z
N MET A 1 -91.29 12.85 -32.24
CA MET A 1 -90.25 13.90 -32.51
C MET A 1 -89.06 13.52 -31.72
N ALA A 2 -88.09 12.83 -32.32
CA ALA A 2 -86.96 12.32 -31.61
C ALA A 2 -85.73 12.92 -32.31
N VAL A 3 -84.88 13.65 -31.58
CA VAL A 3 -83.64 14.20 -32.03
C VAL A 3 -82.51 13.25 -31.62
N GLN A 4 -81.84 12.69 -32.60
CA GLN A 4 -80.67 11.85 -32.40
C GLN A 4 -79.42 12.72 -32.32
N HIS A 5 -78.70 12.65 -31.22
CA HIS A 5 -77.38 13.25 -31.02
C HIS A 5 -76.30 12.26 -31.58
N PHE A 6 -75.61 12.69 -32.60
CA PHE A 6 -74.46 11.99 -33.18
C PHE A 6 -73.21 12.41 -32.41
N SER A 7 -72.66 11.53 -31.57
CA SER A 7 -71.39 11.72 -30.90
C SER A 7 -70.26 11.25 -31.78
N ARG A 8 -69.40 12.19 -32.25
CA ARG A 8 -68.15 11.90 -32.97
C ARG A 8 -67.04 11.62 -31.95
N SER A 9 -66.66 10.35 -31.86
CA SER A 9 -65.46 9.99 -31.10
C SER A 9 -64.22 10.41 -31.89
N ALA A 10 -63.48 11.38 -31.40
CA ALA A 10 -62.16 11.72 -31.90
C ALA A 10 -61.13 10.76 -31.33
N ARG A 11 -60.66 9.83 -32.13
CA ARG A 11 -59.46 8.99 -31.81
C ARG A 11 -58.22 9.85 -31.92
N THR A 12 -57.70 10.34 -30.78
CA THR A 12 -56.38 10.91 -30.66
C THR A 12 -55.33 9.80 -30.82
N ARG A 13 -54.65 9.77 -31.96
CA ARG A 13 -53.42 8.97 -32.16
C ARG A 13 -52.28 9.63 -31.39
N THR A 14 -52.01 9.16 -30.18
CA THR A 14 -50.76 9.50 -29.50
C THR A 14 -49.61 8.78 -30.19
N PHE A 15 -48.87 9.53 -30.94
CA PHE A 15 -47.60 9.06 -31.54
C PHE A 15 -46.64 8.77 -30.38
N ARG A 16 -46.21 7.51 -30.29
CA ARG A 16 -45.19 7.07 -29.32
C ARG A 16 -43.81 7.58 -29.75
N LEU A 17 -43.50 8.85 -29.45
CA LEU A 17 -42.15 9.41 -29.65
C LEU A 17 -41.13 8.87 -28.62
N SER A 18 -41.60 8.17 -27.57
CA SER A 18 -40.74 7.72 -26.46
C SER A 18 -39.74 6.61 -26.85
N SER A 19 -40.05 5.82 -27.88
CA SER A 19 -39.22 4.65 -28.22
C SER A 19 -37.98 5.02 -29.06
N VAL A 20 -38.02 6.11 -29.82
CA VAL A 20 -36.90 6.53 -30.65
C VAL A 20 -35.81 7.22 -29.83
N PHE A 21 -36.21 8.00 -28.81
CA PHE A 21 -35.24 8.62 -27.89
C PHE A 21 -34.49 7.60 -27.02
N ALA A 22 -35.17 6.53 -26.59
CA ALA A 22 -34.53 5.48 -25.79
C ALA A 22 -33.46 4.68 -26.59
N ILE A 23 -33.67 4.47 -27.89
CA ILE A 23 -32.72 3.77 -28.75
C ILE A 23 -31.48 4.63 -29.05
N ILE A 24 -31.64 5.94 -29.21
CA ILE A 24 -30.52 6.87 -29.44
C ILE A 24 -29.67 7.02 -28.17
N ALA A 25 -30.29 7.05 -26.97
CA ALA A 25 -29.56 7.10 -25.70
C ALA A 25 -28.76 5.80 -25.44
N ALA A 26 -29.32 4.63 -25.78
CA ALA A 26 -28.61 3.35 -25.62
C ALA A 26 -27.45 3.19 -26.64
N ALA A 27 -27.58 3.71 -27.87
CA ALA A 27 -26.50 3.74 -28.85
C ALA A 27 -25.36 4.69 -28.48
N GLY A 28 -25.66 5.80 -27.79
CA GLY A 28 -24.67 6.76 -27.31
C GLY A 28 -23.78 6.20 -26.18
N ILE A 29 -24.32 5.35 -25.31
CA ILE A 29 -23.55 4.70 -24.22
C ILE A 29 -22.68 3.57 -24.76
N ALA A 30 -23.11 2.87 -25.81
CA ALA A 30 -22.29 1.84 -26.47
C ALA A 30 -21.12 2.40 -27.28
N ALA A 31 -21.17 3.69 -27.66
CA ALA A 31 -20.10 4.40 -28.35
C ALA A 31 -19.10 5.09 -27.39
N ALA A 32 -19.33 5.05 -26.07
CA ALA A 32 -18.30 5.34 -25.09
C ALA A 32 -17.25 4.21 -25.15
N GLY A 33 -16.40 4.29 -26.18
CA GLY A 33 -15.36 3.31 -26.46
C GLY A 33 -14.56 3.02 -25.21
N SER A 34 -14.34 1.76 -24.93
CA SER A 34 -13.38 1.31 -23.93
C SER A 34 -12.08 2.03 -24.20
N ILE A 35 -11.72 2.97 -23.34
CA ILE A 35 -10.38 3.56 -23.36
C ILE A 35 -9.47 2.39 -23.03
N ASN A 36 -8.92 1.75 -24.03
CA ASN A 36 -7.84 0.80 -23.86
C ASN A 36 -6.66 1.60 -23.31
N VAL A 37 -6.55 1.65 -21.97
CA VAL A 37 -5.34 2.10 -21.29
C VAL A 37 -4.30 1.02 -21.57
N GLN A 38 -3.56 1.21 -22.66
CA GLN A 38 -2.46 0.35 -23.00
C GLN A 38 -1.33 0.67 -22.03
N ALA A 39 -1.05 -0.26 -21.12
CA ALA A 39 0.12 -0.17 -20.27
C ALA A 39 1.35 -0.05 -21.17
N ARG A 40 2.14 1.00 -20.99
CA ARG A 40 3.40 1.18 -21.69
C ARG A 40 4.52 0.65 -20.80
N ASP A 41 5.36 -0.18 -21.39
CA ASP A 41 6.58 -0.62 -20.74
C ASP A 41 7.53 0.58 -20.57
N LEU A 42 8.05 0.73 -19.35
CA LEU A 42 9.11 1.69 -19.06
C LEU A 42 10.44 0.93 -19.00
N THR A 43 11.33 1.23 -19.90
CA THR A 43 12.69 0.72 -19.86
C THR A 43 13.61 1.75 -19.22
N ALA A 44 14.22 1.39 -18.08
CA ALA A 44 15.21 2.21 -17.40
C ALA A 44 16.60 1.58 -17.60
N ALA A 45 17.55 2.36 -18.10
CA ALA A 45 18.95 1.97 -18.18
C ALA A 45 19.70 2.47 -16.96
N VAL A 46 20.51 1.59 -16.35
CA VAL A 46 21.35 1.89 -15.20
C VAL A 46 22.80 1.48 -15.49
N ASN A 47 23.76 2.16 -14.88
CA ASN A 47 25.19 1.96 -15.13
C ASN A 47 25.84 0.94 -14.20
N SER A 48 25.09 0.26 -13.37
CA SER A 48 25.59 -0.76 -12.44
C SER A 48 24.55 -1.85 -12.22
N ASN A 49 24.96 -2.98 -11.65
CA ASN A 49 24.05 -4.03 -11.21
C ASN A 49 23.65 -3.80 -9.75
N PHE A 50 22.41 -4.15 -9.40
CA PHE A 50 22.01 -4.21 -7.99
C PHE A 50 22.57 -5.49 -7.34
N SER A 51 22.96 -5.39 -6.07
CA SER A 51 23.57 -6.50 -5.31
C SER A 51 22.52 -7.39 -4.65
N SER A 52 21.41 -6.81 -4.20
CA SER A 52 20.33 -7.52 -3.51
C SER A 52 19.00 -6.79 -3.71
N LEU A 53 17.90 -7.55 -3.76
CA LEU A 53 16.53 -7.04 -3.67
C LEU A 53 15.97 -7.11 -2.24
N ASP A 54 16.72 -7.71 -1.30
CA ASP A 54 16.33 -7.74 0.11
C ASP A 54 16.70 -6.41 0.76
N SER A 55 15.72 -5.66 1.27
CA SER A 55 15.92 -4.35 1.87
C SER A 55 16.91 -4.36 3.05
N TRP A 56 16.96 -5.45 3.81
CA TRP A 56 17.90 -5.64 4.92
C TRP A 56 19.33 -6.01 4.49
N ASP A 57 19.53 -6.30 3.20
CA ASP A 57 20.83 -6.69 2.62
C ASP A 57 21.32 -5.69 1.56
N THR A 58 20.66 -4.56 1.38
CA THR A 58 21.05 -3.53 0.43
C THR A 58 22.16 -2.64 1.01
N ILE A 59 23.33 -2.65 0.38
CA ILE A 59 24.48 -1.80 0.77
C ILE A 59 24.75 -0.67 -0.23
N ASP A 60 24.28 -0.80 -1.46
CA ASP A 60 24.48 0.16 -2.54
C ASP A 60 23.20 0.99 -2.84
N ASN A 61 23.39 2.13 -3.51
CA ASN A 61 22.30 3.05 -3.79
C ASN A 61 21.32 2.51 -4.84
N LEU A 62 21.80 1.72 -5.82
CA LEU A 62 20.92 1.18 -6.85
C LEU A 62 20.00 0.10 -6.27
N SER A 63 20.53 -0.84 -5.48
CA SER A 63 19.73 -1.84 -4.77
C SER A 63 18.65 -1.19 -3.89
N ARG A 64 18.99 -0.09 -3.20
CA ARG A 64 18.00 0.67 -2.41
C ARG A 64 16.95 1.35 -3.26
N ALA A 65 17.32 1.93 -4.41
CA ALA A 65 16.37 2.56 -5.31
C ALA A 65 15.40 1.53 -5.91
N VAL A 66 15.90 0.36 -6.31
CA VAL A 66 15.08 -0.73 -6.85
C VAL A 66 14.17 -1.30 -5.76
N SER A 67 14.70 -1.64 -4.58
CA SER A 67 13.88 -2.16 -3.48
C SER A 67 12.86 -1.14 -2.97
N GLY A 68 13.18 0.15 -2.98
CA GLY A 68 12.24 1.22 -2.65
C GLY A 68 11.07 1.37 -3.64
N SER A 69 11.21 0.83 -4.87
CA SER A 69 10.10 0.76 -5.84
C SER A 69 9.21 -0.49 -5.66
N ILE A 70 9.66 -1.46 -4.85
CA ILE A 70 8.98 -2.75 -4.65
C ILE A 70 8.34 -2.82 -3.26
N TYR A 71 9.01 -2.30 -2.24
CA TYR A 71 8.63 -2.44 -0.84
C TYR A 71 8.30 -1.12 -0.19
N GLU A 72 7.47 -1.18 0.85
CA GLU A 72 7.14 -0.04 1.71
C GLU A 72 7.62 -0.30 3.14
N GLY A 73 7.95 0.80 3.85
CA GLY A 73 8.28 0.80 5.27
C GLY A 73 7.13 1.29 6.14
N LEU A 74 7.29 1.26 7.46
CA LEU A 74 6.32 1.86 8.38
C LEU A 74 6.22 3.38 8.16
N TYR A 75 7.35 4.01 7.91
CA TYR A 75 7.50 5.43 7.57
C TYR A 75 8.36 5.56 6.32
N ARG A 76 8.30 6.69 5.64
CA ARG A 76 9.15 7.06 4.50
C ARG A 76 9.62 8.50 4.64
N PHE A 77 10.67 8.87 3.94
CA PHE A 77 11.03 10.28 3.78
C PHE A 77 10.24 10.93 2.65
N ASP A 78 9.84 12.19 2.87
CA ASP A 78 9.40 13.06 1.78
C ASP A 78 10.61 13.69 1.06
N THR A 79 10.33 14.58 0.09
CA THR A 79 11.37 15.30 -0.68
C THR A 79 12.23 16.23 0.16
N ASN A 80 11.79 16.59 1.37
CA ASN A 80 12.52 17.43 2.32
C ASN A 80 13.24 16.60 3.39
N LEU A 81 13.30 15.28 3.23
CA LEU A 81 13.84 14.32 4.19
C LEU A 81 13.12 14.34 5.55
N THR A 82 11.85 14.73 5.55
CA THR A 82 10.99 14.67 6.74
C THR A 82 10.26 13.32 6.78
N PRO A 83 10.30 12.60 7.93
CA PRO A 83 9.55 11.35 8.08
C PRO A 83 8.05 11.54 7.91
N GLN A 84 7.43 10.74 7.05
CA GLN A 84 5.99 10.72 6.79
C GLN A 84 5.42 9.32 7.03
N PRO A 85 4.20 9.21 7.55
CA PRO A 85 3.48 7.94 7.65
C PRO A 85 3.41 7.20 6.31
N GLN A 86 3.58 5.87 6.33
CA GLN A 86 3.40 5.02 5.16
C GLN A 86 2.54 3.80 5.50
N LEU A 87 3.10 2.68 5.94
CA LEU A 87 2.33 1.52 6.42
C LEU A 87 1.85 1.68 7.87
N ALA A 88 2.46 2.57 8.67
CA ALA A 88 1.92 3.02 9.94
C ALA A 88 1.23 4.38 9.75
N GLU A 89 0.06 4.56 10.37
CA GLU A 89 -0.71 5.81 10.33
C GLU A 89 -0.22 6.82 11.37
N SER A 90 0.16 6.32 12.54
CA SER A 90 0.58 7.12 13.68
C SER A 90 1.43 6.32 14.68
N TYR A 91 2.03 7.01 15.62
CA TYR A 91 2.69 6.38 16.77
C TYR A 91 2.54 7.22 18.02
N THR A 92 2.72 6.58 19.17
CA THR A 92 2.90 7.19 20.48
C THR A 92 4.24 6.77 21.07
N VAL A 93 4.79 7.60 21.96
CA VAL A 93 6.06 7.34 22.66
C VAL A 93 5.80 7.42 24.16
N SER A 94 6.38 6.51 24.94
CA SER A 94 6.37 6.59 26.39
C SER A 94 7.21 7.77 26.90
N ASP A 95 6.93 8.23 28.12
CA ASP A 95 7.59 9.41 28.71
C ASP A 95 9.11 9.25 28.84
N ASP A 96 9.58 8.01 29.03
CA ASP A 96 11.00 7.67 29.08
C ASP A 96 11.67 7.54 27.69
N GLY A 97 10.89 7.66 26.59
CA GLY A 97 11.38 7.55 25.23
C GLY A 97 11.80 6.14 24.79
N LEU A 98 11.45 5.11 25.57
CA LEU A 98 11.86 3.72 25.32
C LEU A 98 10.85 2.90 24.55
N VAL A 99 9.55 3.23 24.64
CA VAL A 99 8.49 2.42 24.03
C VAL A 99 7.77 3.22 22.97
N TYR A 100 7.79 2.70 21.74
CA TYR A 100 7.06 3.25 20.58
C TYR A 100 5.93 2.30 20.20
N THR A 101 4.70 2.78 20.20
CA THR A 101 3.53 2.01 19.78
C THR A 101 2.96 2.60 18.51
N PHE A 102 2.98 1.80 17.44
CA PHE A 102 2.50 2.21 16.11
C PHE A 102 1.13 1.63 15.82
N LYS A 103 0.27 2.44 15.22
CA LYS A 103 -0.98 2.00 14.60
C LYS A 103 -0.73 1.77 13.11
N LEU A 104 -1.04 0.57 12.66
CA LEU A 104 -0.84 0.14 11.27
C LEU A 104 -2.07 0.47 10.42
N ARG A 105 -1.84 0.72 9.15
CA ARG A 105 -2.90 0.96 8.15
C ARG A 105 -3.71 -0.32 7.93
N PRO A 106 -5.06 -0.28 8.04
CA PRO A 106 -5.90 -1.44 7.81
C PRO A 106 -6.00 -1.78 6.30
N ASN A 107 -6.43 -3.01 6.01
CA ASN A 107 -6.74 -3.49 4.65
C ASN A 107 -5.57 -3.41 3.66
N VAL A 108 -4.34 -3.43 4.14
CA VAL A 108 -3.14 -3.53 3.31
C VAL A 108 -2.81 -5.00 3.06
N LYS A 109 -2.42 -5.32 1.83
CA LYS A 109 -1.98 -6.66 1.43
C LYS A 109 -0.60 -6.61 0.80
N TYR A 110 0.15 -7.68 1.01
CA TYR A 110 1.39 -7.93 0.28
C TYR A 110 1.10 -8.35 -1.17
N GLN A 111 2.14 -8.35 -2.01
CA GLN A 111 2.05 -8.77 -3.41
C GLN A 111 1.62 -10.22 -3.60
N ASP A 112 1.83 -11.08 -2.60
CA ASP A 112 1.39 -12.48 -2.59
C ASP A 112 -0.08 -12.65 -2.09
N GLY A 113 -0.77 -11.54 -1.81
CA GLY A 113 -2.16 -11.50 -1.33
C GLY A 113 -2.32 -11.71 0.17
N SER A 114 -1.25 -12.01 0.92
CA SER A 114 -1.30 -12.12 2.38
C SER A 114 -1.56 -10.75 3.05
N ASP A 115 -2.17 -10.78 4.24
CA ASP A 115 -2.49 -9.56 4.97
C ASP A 115 -1.25 -8.96 5.64
N PHE A 116 -1.12 -7.64 5.56
CA PHE A 116 -0.15 -6.88 6.33
C PHE A 116 -0.68 -6.69 7.75
N THR A 117 0.07 -7.19 8.74
CA THR A 117 -0.32 -7.17 10.17
C THR A 117 0.88 -6.86 11.06
N ALA A 118 0.62 -6.55 12.32
CA ALA A 118 1.68 -6.38 13.32
C ALA A 118 2.57 -7.62 13.47
N GLU A 119 2.02 -8.83 13.30
CA GLU A 119 2.80 -10.06 13.33
C GLU A 119 3.78 -10.11 12.14
N THR A 120 3.37 -9.70 10.95
CA THR A 120 4.27 -9.66 9.79
C THR A 120 5.35 -8.59 9.93
N VAL A 121 5.07 -7.45 10.59
CA VAL A 121 6.09 -6.47 10.98
C VAL A 121 7.10 -7.10 11.92
N LYS A 122 6.62 -7.75 13.00
CA LYS A 122 7.47 -8.46 13.96
C LYS A 122 8.37 -9.49 13.25
N MET A 123 7.82 -10.33 12.38
CA MET A 123 8.60 -11.33 11.61
C MET A 123 9.73 -10.68 10.79
N ASN A 124 9.49 -9.53 10.16
CA ASN A 124 10.50 -8.80 9.40
C ASN A 124 11.65 -8.32 10.29
N PHE A 125 11.32 -7.75 11.46
CA PHE A 125 12.32 -7.26 12.40
C PHE A 125 13.07 -8.39 13.10
N ASP A 126 12.38 -9.46 13.53
CA ASP A 126 13.02 -10.64 14.14
C ASP A 126 14.08 -11.24 13.18
N ARG A 127 13.71 -11.40 11.89
CA ARG A 127 14.66 -11.85 10.86
C ARG A 127 15.81 -10.86 10.66
N GLY A 128 15.47 -9.57 10.51
CA GLY A 128 16.43 -8.52 10.20
C GLY A 128 17.45 -8.29 11.31
N MET A 129 17.05 -8.44 12.57
CA MET A 129 17.90 -8.23 13.74
C MET A 129 18.53 -9.53 14.30
N ASN A 130 18.19 -10.70 13.74
CA ASN A 130 18.71 -11.98 14.21
C ASN A 130 20.26 -11.98 14.23
N PRO A 131 20.91 -12.21 15.37
CA PRO A 131 22.38 -12.23 15.45
C PRO A 131 23.03 -13.27 14.53
N ALA A 132 22.35 -14.41 14.27
CA ALA A 132 22.81 -15.44 13.36
C ALA A 132 22.64 -15.10 11.88
N SER A 133 21.90 -14.03 11.55
CA SER A 133 21.66 -13.59 10.19
C SER A 133 22.94 -13.03 9.55
N LYS A 134 23.13 -13.34 8.26
CA LYS A 134 24.22 -12.78 7.44
C LYS A 134 23.85 -11.47 6.76
N LEU A 135 22.67 -10.93 7.04
CA LEU A 135 22.18 -9.67 6.43
C LEU A 135 23.09 -8.51 6.78
N SER A 136 23.48 -7.74 5.77
CA SER A 136 24.45 -6.64 5.88
C SER A 136 23.98 -5.53 6.82
N ARG A 137 22.67 -5.34 6.96
CA ARG A 137 22.05 -4.29 7.77
C ARG A 137 21.52 -4.75 9.13
N ARG A 138 21.83 -5.99 9.57
CA ARG A 138 21.32 -6.55 10.84
C ARG A 138 21.57 -5.67 12.07
N THR A 139 22.68 -4.92 12.08
CA THR A 139 23.03 -4.02 13.19
C THR A 139 22.39 -2.64 13.11
N PHE A 140 21.68 -2.32 12.03
CA PHE A 140 21.09 -1.00 11.81
C PHE A 140 20.06 -0.64 12.87
N PHE A 141 19.38 -1.65 13.44
CA PHE A 141 18.41 -1.53 14.53
C PHE A 141 18.88 -2.20 15.83
N SER A 142 20.19 -2.28 16.07
CA SER A 142 20.76 -2.96 17.27
C SER A 142 20.35 -2.33 18.59
N PHE A 143 19.87 -1.10 18.59
CA PHE A 143 19.29 -0.39 19.74
C PHE A 143 17.86 -0.79 20.05
N VAL A 144 17.16 -1.52 19.16
CA VAL A 144 15.86 -2.12 19.44
C VAL A 144 16.11 -3.38 20.28
N ASP A 145 15.39 -3.47 21.38
CA ASP A 145 15.41 -4.63 22.27
C ASP A 145 14.38 -5.67 21.83
N LYS A 146 13.14 -5.22 21.58
CA LYS A 146 12.00 -6.10 21.34
C LYS A 146 11.00 -5.47 20.37
N VAL A 147 10.37 -6.32 19.57
CA VAL A 147 9.22 -5.97 18.72
C VAL A 147 8.08 -6.92 19.06
N GLU A 148 6.90 -6.37 19.34
CA GLU A 148 5.72 -7.12 19.78
C GLU A 148 4.51 -6.77 18.92
N ALA A 149 3.80 -7.78 18.43
CA ALA A 149 2.44 -7.60 17.89
C ALA A 149 1.47 -7.56 19.09
N VAL A 150 0.94 -6.38 19.39
CA VAL A 150 -0.01 -6.16 20.50
C VAL A 150 -1.41 -6.63 20.10
N ASP A 151 -1.79 -6.28 18.89
CA ASP A 151 -3.01 -6.71 18.21
C ASP A 151 -2.74 -6.73 16.68
N PRO A 152 -3.65 -7.17 15.81
CA PRO A 152 -3.39 -7.26 14.37
C PRO A 152 -2.91 -5.96 13.71
N LEU A 153 -3.29 -4.79 14.25
CA LEU A 153 -2.97 -3.47 13.70
C LEU A 153 -2.14 -2.60 14.67
N THR A 154 -1.59 -3.18 15.73
CA THR A 154 -0.76 -2.44 16.69
C THR A 154 0.55 -3.18 16.95
N VAL A 155 1.66 -2.54 16.58
CA VAL A 155 3.01 -3.06 16.86
C VAL A 155 3.72 -2.15 17.85
N ARG A 156 4.43 -2.76 18.80
CA ARG A 156 5.20 -2.08 19.84
C ARG A 156 6.68 -2.39 19.66
N PHE A 157 7.49 -1.34 19.70
CA PHE A 157 8.95 -1.43 19.76
C PHE A 157 9.43 -0.97 21.12
N THR A 158 10.24 -1.79 21.76
CA THR A 158 10.97 -1.41 22.98
C THR A 158 12.43 -1.19 22.61
N LEU A 159 12.99 -0.05 23.02
CA LEU A 159 14.38 0.32 22.78
C LEU A 159 15.24 0.05 24.01
N LYS A 160 16.50 -0.28 23.82
CA LYS A 160 17.49 -0.48 24.92
C LYS A 160 17.86 0.83 25.62
N HIS A 161 17.78 1.93 24.89
CA HIS A 161 18.01 3.28 25.39
C HIS A 161 17.27 4.28 24.50
N PRO A 162 16.91 5.47 25.02
CA PRO A 162 16.27 6.51 24.21
C PRO A 162 17.13 6.84 22.99
N THR A 163 16.54 6.75 21.82
CA THR A 163 17.26 6.92 20.55
C THR A 163 16.62 8.04 19.74
N ALA A 164 17.29 9.18 19.69
CA ALA A 164 16.88 10.27 18.79
C ALA A 164 16.92 9.79 17.34
N GLY A 165 15.89 10.13 16.57
CA GLY A 165 15.82 9.77 15.16
C GLY A 165 15.37 8.32 14.87
N PHE A 166 14.75 7.61 15.82
CA PHE A 166 14.20 6.27 15.56
C PHE A 166 13.23 6.28 14.37
N ILE A 167 12.31 7.25 14.31
CA ILE A 167 11.37 7.39 13.19
C ILE A 167 12.10 7.64 11.87
N ALA A 168 13.15 8.47 11.88
CA ALA A 168 13.98 8.69 10.70
C ALA A 168 14.70 7.40 10.23
N ARG A 169 15.11 6.53 11.17
CA ARG A 169 15.67 5.22 10.81
C ARG A 169 14.61 4.29 10.21
N LEU A 170 13.37 4.31 10.70
CA LEU A 170 12.25 3.57 10.11
C LEU A 170 11.86 4.09 8.72
N SER A 171 12.11 5.38 8.44
CA SER A 171 11.88 5.99 7.14
C SER A 171 12.98 5.65 6.11
N ASN A 172 14.09 5.09 6.56
CA ASN A 172 15.13 4.57 5.67
C ASN A 172 14.66 3.23 5.11
N GLY A 173 14.70 3.04 3.80
CA GLY A 173 14.21 1.83 3.12
C GLY A 173 14.80 0.49 3.58
N THR A 174 15.78 0.49 4.51
CA THR A 174 16.36 -0.72 5.09
C THR A 174 15.33 -1.60 5.79
N ALA A 175 14.37 -1.01 6.52
CA ALA A 175 13.34 -1.74 7.26
C ALA A 175 12.02 -1.84 6.49
N SER A 176 12.08 -1.96 5.17
CA SER A 176 10.89 -2.19 4.36
C SER A 176 10.35 -3.61 4.57
N MET A 177 9.02 -3.73 4.43
CA MET A 177 8.29 -4.96 4.73
C MET A 177 8.35 -5.95 3.57
N VAL A 178 8.89 -7.11 3.82
CA VAL A 178 8.93 -8.26 2.90
C VAL A 178 7.80 -9.21 3.26
N CYS A 179 7.14 -9.80 2.26
CA CYS A 179 6.01 -10.70 2.49
C CYS A 179 6.42 -11.99 3.23
N PRO A 180 5.53 -12.55 4.06
CA PRO A 180 5.84 -13.73 4.88
C PRO A 180 6.28 -14.95 4.08
N SER A 181 5.78 -15.13 2.85
CA SER A 181 6.13 -16.24 1.98
C SER A 181 7.62 -16.21 1.57
N LEU A 182 8.19 -15.03 1.36
CA LEU A 182 9.61 -14.86 1.06
C LEU A 182 10.48 -14.98 2.31
N LEU A 183 10.02 -14.48 3.47
CA LEU A 183 10.73 -14.60 4.73
C LEU A 183 10.97 -16.07 5.12
N LYS A 184 9.97 -16.93 4.92
CA LYS A 184 10.05 -18.38 5.20
C LYS A 184 11.01 -19.13 4.26
N LYS A 185 11.23 -18.64 3.02
CA LYS A 185 12.18 -19.24 2.07
C LYS A 185 13.63 -18.82 2.33
N ALA A 186 13.83 -17.70 2.99
CA ALA A 186 15.15 -17.12 3.27
C ALA A 186 15.66 -17.46 4.69
N ALA A 187 14.91 -18.22 5.49
CA ALA A 187 15.28 -18.76 6.78
C ALA A 187 15.91 -20.14 6.61
#